data_edaa9db9d96312febabce061f37bf4c1
#
_entry.id   edaa9db9d96312febabce061f37bf4c1
#
_cell.length_a   1.000
_cell.length_b   1.000
_cell.length_c   1.000
_cell.angle_alpha   90.00
_cell.angle_beta   90.00
_cell.angle_gamma   90.00
#
_symmetry.space_group_name_H-M   'P 1'
#
loop_
_entity.id
_entity.type
_entity.pdbx_description
1 polymer ?
#
loop_
_entity_poly.entity_id
_entity_poly.type
_entity_poly.pdbx_seq_one_letter_code
_entity_poly.pdbx_strand_id
1 'polypeptide(L)'
;MTQPEKFLVIGSNSFSGAHFVRYLLEQGHAVLGASRSAELHPVFLPYCWLDQVQKNFQFRQLDLNHDLSGLLEWVRQEQPEYIVNFAAQGMVAQSWQIPEHWYQTNVVAQVKLHDQLRQLPFLRKYVHVTTPEVYGSTEGWIQEHFNFAPSTPYAVSRAACDLHLMSFFKAYGFPVVFTRAANVYGPGQQLYRIIPRTILYFLTNKRLQLHGGGTSIRSFIHIDDVCEGTERAAENGNSVV
;
A
#
# COMPACT_ATOMS: atom_id res chain seq x y z
N MET A 1 -22.31 11.81 -6.25
CA MET A 1 -21.27 12.21 -5.31
C MET A 1 -21.52 11.41 -4.03
N THR A 2 -20.63 10.52 -3.68
CA THR A 2 -20.64 9.79 -2.40
C THR A 2 -20.54 10.81 -1.26
N GLN A 3 -21.12 10.52 -0.10
CA GLN A 3 -20.96 11.41 1.07
C GLN A 3 -19.49 11.41 1.50
N PRO A 4 -18.96 12.55 1.98
CA PRO A 4 -17.59 12.61 2.51
C PRO A 4 -17.40 11.59 3.64
N GLU A 5 -16.42 10.72 3.51
CA GLU A 5 -16.06 9.69 4.49
C GLU A 5 -14.66 9.97 5.06
N LYS A 6 -14.30 9.31 6.16
CA LYS A 6 -12.99 9.49 6.78
C LYS A 6 -12.10 8.27 6.54
N PHE A 7 -10.95 8.50 5.93
CA PHE A 7 -9.95 7.48 5.63
C PHE A 7 -8.69 7.65 6.47
N LEU A 8 -8.10 6.56 6.92
CA LEU A 8 -6.71 6.52 7.36
C LEU A 8 -5.86 5.79 6.31
N VAL A 9 -4.82 6.47 5.81
CA VAL A 9 -3.83 5.92 4.89
C VAL A 9 -2.53 5.64 5.64
N ILE A 10 -2.25 4.38 5.93
CA ILE A 10 -0.98 3.95 6.53
C ILE A 10 0.04 3.74 5.42
N GLY A 11 1.20 4.38 5.52
CA GLY A 11 2.17 4.47 4.42
C GLY A 11 1.90 5.63 3.46
N SER A 12 1.28 6.71 3.95
CA SER A 12 0.89 7.91 3.19
C SER A 12 2.06 8.62 2.48
N ASN A 13 3.31 8.44 2.94
CA ASN A 13 4.50 8.99 2.28
C ASN A 13 5.12 8.05 1.22
N SER A 14 4.54 6.84 1.02
CA SER A 14 4.95 5.98 -0.09
C SER A 14 4.41 6.54 -1.41
N PHE A 15 5.03 6.14 -2.54
CA PHE A 15 4.57 6.57 -3.86
C PHE A 15 3.05 6.33 -4.06
N SER A 16 2.58 5.10 -3.83
CA SER A 16 1.16 4.78 -4.01
C SER A 16 0.27 5.40 -2.92
N GLY A 17 0.75 5.41 -1.66
CA GLY A 17 -0.02 6.01 -0.57
C GLY A 17 -0.21 7.51 -0.72
N ALA A 18 0.82 8.25 -1.18
CA ALA A 18 0.72 9.69 -1.39
C ALA A 18 -0.23 10.05 -2.56
N HIS A 19 -0.23 9.25 -3.62
CA HIS A 19 -1.21 9.39 -4.70
C HIS A 19 -2.63 9.07 -4.24
N PHE A 20 -2.80 8.05 -3.42
CA PHE A 20 -4.10 7.70 -2.87
C PHE A 20 -4.64 8.78 -1.93
N VAL A 21 -3.79 9.39 -1.09
CA VAL A 21 -4.15 10.58 -0.30
C VAL A 21 -4.63 11.72 -1.22
N ARG A 22 -3.85 12.06 -2.27
CA ARG A 22 -4.28 13.05 -3.27
C ARG A 22 -5.65 12.74 -3.84
N TYR A 23 -5.83 11.51 -4.32
CA TYR A 23 -7.05 11.05 -4.95
C TYR A 23 -8.27 11.20 -4.02
N LEU A 24 -8.18 10.75 -2.76
CA LEU A 24 -9.24 10.88 -1.77
C LEU A 24 -9.60 12.35 -1.46
N LEU A 25 -8.59 13.23 -1.38
CA LEU A 25 -8.82 14.66 -1.17
C LEU A 25 -9.54 15.32 -2.36
N GLU A 26 -9.21 14.92 -3.59
CA GLU A 26 -9.90 15.36 -4.81
C GLU A 26 -11.37 14.90 -4.85
N GLN A 27 -11.69 13.75 -4.25
CA GLN A 27 -13.07 13.26 -4.06
C GLN A 27 -13.80 13.93 -2.89
N GLY A 28 -13.10 14.75 -2.09
CA GLY A 28 -13.69 15.50 -0.97
C GLY A 28 -13.72 14.75 0.36
N HIS A 29 -13.03 13.63 0.48
CA HIS A 29 -12.93 12.87 1.73
C HIS A 29 -12.03 13.54 2.77
N ALA A 30 -12.23 13.20 4.05
CA ALA A 30 -11.31 13.55 5.13
C ALA A 30 -10.23 12.45 5.24
N VAL A 31 -8.95 12.85 5.24
CA VAL A 31 -7.83 11.90 5.17
C VAL A 31 -6.86 12.10 6.33
N LEU A 32 -6.56 11.00 7.01
CA LEU A 32 -5.49 10.87 7.99
C LEU A 32 -4.33 10.13 7.33
N GLY A 33 -3.12 10.68 7.39
CA GLY A 33 -1.91 10.07 6.85
C GLY A 33 -0.96 9.65 7.96
N ALA A 34 -0.52 8.38 7.95
CA ALA A 34 0.49 7.88 8.88
C ALA A 34 1.67 7.26 8.11
N SER A 35 2.90 7.61 8.46
CA SER A 35 4.11 7.01 7.90
C SER A 35 5.26 7.04 8.92
N ARG A 36 6.19 6.08 8.81
CA ARG A 36 7.37 6.02 9.68
C ARG A 36 8.37 7.17 9.49
N SER A 37 8.44 7.74 8.30
CA SER A 37 9.26 8.91 8.01
C SER A 37 8.47 10.20 8.11
N ALA A 38 9.14 11.32 8.39
CA ALA A 38 8.58 12.63 8.14
C ALA A 38 8.14 12.79 6.68
N GLU A 39 7.32 13.79 6.41
CA GLU A 39 6.92 14.09 5.03
C GLU A 39 8.16 14.36 4.17
N LEU A 40 8.14 13.79 2.97
CA LEU A 40 9.21 13.94 1.99
C LEU A 40 9.13 15.34 1.34
N HIS A 41 10.10 15.63 0.48
CA HIS A 41 10.03 16.83 -0.36
C HIS A 41 8.72 16.82 -1.20
N PRO A 42 8.00 17.96 -1.32
CA PRO A 42 6.70 18.03 -1.99
C PRO A 42 6.65 17.45 -3.40
N VAL A 43 7.76 17.43 -4.13
CA VAL A 43 7.85 16.80 -5.46
C VAL A 43 7.50 15.30 -5.46
N PHE A 44 7.63 14.62 -4.31
CA PHE A 44 7.30 13.20 -4.11
C PHE A 44 5.96 12.96 -3.39
N LEU A 45 5.26 14.05 -3.05
CA LEU A 45 4.01 14.02 -2.30
C LEU A 45 2.90 14.65 -3.14
N PRO A 46 2.24 13.89 -4.03
CA PRO A 46 1.22 14.40 -4.95
C PRO A 46 0.09 15.20 -4.28
N TYR A 47 -0.26 14.88 -3.04
CA TYR A 47 -1.25 15.67 -2.30
C TYR A 47 -0.78 17.12 -2.02
N CYS A 48 0.54 17.38 -1.98
CA CYS A 48 1.08 18.73 -1.89
C CYS A 48 0.99 19.53 -3.21
N TRP A 49 0.57 18.89 -4.31
CA TRP A 49 0.34 19.58 -5.59
C TRP A 49 -1.05 20.21 -5.67
N LEU A 50 -1.92 19.94 -4.70
CA LEU A 50 -3.27 20.51 -4.60
C LEU A 50 -3.24 21.89 -3.90
N ASP A 51 -4.03 22.84 -4.40
CA ASP A 51 -4.06 24.20 -3.86
C ASP A 51 -4.63 24.33 -2.44
N GLN A 52 -5.40 23.36 -1.94
CA GLN A 52 -6.11 23.43 -0.66
C GLN A 52 -6.03 22.12 0.17
N VAL A 53 -4.84 21.55 0.31
CA VAL A 53 -4.65 20.27 1.04
C VAL A 53 -5.01 20.38 2.53
N GLN A 54 -4.75 21.49 3.18
CA GLN A 54 -4.68 21.59 4.64
C GLN A 54 -6.02 21.46 5.37
N LYS A 55 -7.15 21.59 4.71
CA LYS A 55 -8.45 21.56 5.39
C LYS A 55 -8.94 20.15 5.75
N ASN A 56 -8.62 19.18 4.92
CA ASN A 56 -9.15 17.82 5.03
C ASN A 56 -8.05 16.76 5.21
N PHE A 57 -6.79 17.14 5.39
CA PHE A 57 -5.67 16.26 5.58
C PHE A 57 -4.92 16.52 6.88
N GLN A 58 -4.65 15.46 7.64
CA GLN A 58 -3.78 15.50 8.82
C GLN A 58 -2.73 14.41 8.68
N PHE A 59 -1.46 14.75 8.93
CA PHE A 59 -0.35 13.82 8.92
C PHE A 59 0.23 13.61 10.32
N ARG A 60 0.57 12.36 10.66
CA ARG A 60 1.38 12.02 11.83
C ARG A 60 2.51 11.07 11.43
N GLN A 61 3.71 11.37 11.90
CA GLN A 61 4.84 10.46 11.77
C GLN A 61 4.71 9.36 12.82
N LEU A 62 4.42 8.12 12.39
CA LEU A 62 4.19 6.96 13.25
C LEU A 62 4.74 5.71 12.57
N ASP A 63 5.61 4.97 13.27
CA ASP A 63 6.17 3.70 12.80
C ASP A 63 5.39 2.52 13.40
N LEU A 64 4.90 1.62 12.56
CA LEU A 64 4.18 0.43 13.00
C LEU A 64 4.99 -0.48 13.94
N ASN A 65 6.32 -0.45 13.84
CA ASN A 65 7.19 -1.25 14.69
C ASN A 65 7.39 -0.64 16.08
N HIS A 66 7.32 0.69 16.20
CA HIS A 66 7.72 1.42 17.40
C HIS A 66 6.61 2.26 18.02
N ASP A 67 5.68 2.78 17.20
CA ASP A 67 4.67 3.76 17.62
C ASP A 67 3.23 3.22 17.49
N LEU A 68 3.05 1.91 17.52
CA LEU A 68 1.74 1.27 17.32
C LEU A 68 0.69 1.78 18.32
N SER A 69 1.06 1.99 19.58
CA SER A 69 0.15 2.54 20.61
C SER A 69 -0.35 3.94 20.26
N GLY A 70 0.55 4.83 19.80
CA GLY A 70 0.18 6.17 19.35
C GLY A 70 -0.71 6.17 18.11
N LEU A 71 -0.45 5.26 17.17
CA LEU A 71 -1.32 5.09 16.01
C LEU A 71 -2.74 4.64 16.44
N LEU A 72 -2.84 3.65 17.32
CA LEU A 72 -4.13 3.14 17.79
C LEU A 72 -4.91 4.14 18.64
N GLU A 73 -4.22 4.95 19.42
CA GLU A 73 -4.85 6.07 20.15
C GLU A 73 -5.45 7.07 19.17
N TRP A 74 -4.69 7.45 18.14
CA TRP A 74 -5.18 8.35 17.09
C TRP A 74 -6.36 7.77 16.32
N VAL A 75 -6.31 6.48 15.98
CA VAL A 75 -7.42 5.77 15.33
C VAL A 75 -8.69 5.80 16.19
N ARG A 76 -8.58 5.56 17.51
CA ARG A 76 -9.73 5.61 18.43
C ARG A 76 -10.30 7.02 18.60
N GLN A 77 -9.43 8.04 18.57
CA GLN A 77 -9.81 9.45 18.67
C GLN A 77 -10.53 9.92 17.41
N GLU A 78 -9.98 9.62 16.24
CA GLU A 78 -10.48 10.11 14.94
C GLU A 78 -11.56 9.24 14.30
N GLN A 79 -11.65 7.97 14.69
CA GLN A 79 -12.63 6.98 14.23
C GLN A 79 -12.75 6.92 12.68
N PRO A 80 -11.67 6.69 11.93
CA PRO A 80 -11.77 6.54 10.48
C PRO A 80 -12.57 5.28 10.14
N GLU A 81 -13.55 5.42 9.26
CA GLU A 81 -14.40 4.31 8.81
C GLU A 81 -13.64 3.34 7.91
N TYR A 82 -12.65 3.85 7.18
CA TYR A 82 -11.80 3.11 6.25
C TYR A 82 -10.34 3.24 6.62
N ILE A 83 -9.64 2.11 6.64
CA ILE A 83 -8.18 2.09 6.81
C ILE A 83 -7.58 1.41 5.59
N VAL A 84 -6.71 2.12 4.87
CA VAL A 84 -6.00 1.62 3.69
C VAL A 84 -4.52 1.53 4.00
N ASN A 85 -3.96 0.33 3.97
CA ASN A 85 -2.60 0.07 4.39
C ASN A 85 -1.66 -0.21 3.22
N PHE A 86 -0.88 0.82 2.86
CA PHE A 86 0.23 0.73 1.91
C PHE A 86 1.58 0.46 2.60
N ALA A 87 1.62 0.48 3.94
CA ALA A 87 2.87 0.32 4.66
C ALA A 87 3.41 -1.10 4.56
N ALA A 88 4.58 -1.22 3.96
CA ALA A 88 5.32 -2.46 3.86
C ALA A 88 6.82 -2.18 3.74
N GLN A 89 7.64 -3.10 4.21
CA GLN A 89 9.03 -3.17 3.82
C GLN A 89 9.08 -3.78 2.41
N GLY A 90 9.33 -2.93 1.42
CA GLY A 90 9.43 -3.32 0.01
C GLY A 90 10.84 -3.77 -0.38
N MET A 91 11.21 -3.66 -1.67
CA MET A 91 12.55 -3.92 -2.21
C MET A 91 12.97 -5.40 -2.13
N VAL A 92 12.54 -6.15 -3.13
CA VAL A 92 12.70 -7.62 -3.23
C VAL A 92 14.15 -8.08 -3.07
N ALA A 93 15.11 -7.44 -3.79
CA ALA A 93 16.52 -7.85 -3.77
C ALA A 93 17.13 -7.73 -2.37
N GLN A 94 16.82 -6.68 -1.64
CA GLN A 94 17.36 -6.46 -0.29
C GLN A 94 16.77 -7.42 0.75
N SER A 95 15.61 -8.01 0.49
CA SER A 95 14.99 -8.99 1.41
C SER A 95 15.83 -10.24 1.61
N TRP A 96 16.76 -10.53 0.69
CA TRP A 96 17.70 -11.64 0.82
C TRP A 96 18.89 -11.33 1.76
N GLN A 97 19.17 -10.06 2.01
CA GLN A 97 20.30 -9.66 2.85
C GLN A 97 19.96 -9.73 4.34
N ILE A 98 18.80 -9.17 4.74
CA ILE A 98 18.34 -9.13 6.13
C ILE A 98 16.84 -9.43 6.14
N PRO A 99 16.42 -10.69 5.93
CA PRO A 99 15.02 -11.04 5.77
C PRO A 99 14.16 -10.75 7.02
N GLU A 100 14.76 -10.78 8.22
CA GLU A 100 14.03 -10.51 9.46
C GLU A 100 13.36 -9.13 9.50
N HIS A 101 13.95 -8.10 8.86
CA HIS A 101 13.33 -6.77 8.78
C HIS A 101 12.00 -6.80 8.01
N TRP A 102 11.91 -7.67 6.98
CA TRP A 102 10.67 -7.87 6.24
C TRP A 102 9.62 -8.59 7.07
N TYR A 103 10.01 -9.64 7.78
CA TYR A 103 9.09 -10.35 8.68
C TYR A 103 8.64 -9.46 9.84
N GLN A 104 9.54 -8.68 10.42
CA GLN A 104 9.20 -7.76 11.51
C GLN A 104 8.15 -6.74 11.06
N THR A 105 8.35 -6.08 9.91
CA THR A 105 7.45 -5.01 9.43
C THR A 105 6.20 -5.56 8.75
N ASN A 106 6.34 -6.59 7.88
CA ASN A 106 5.25 -7.07 7.05
C ASN A 106 4.41 -8.14 7.73
N VAL A 107 4.88 -8.75 8.81
CA VAL A 107 4.15 -9.78 9.55
C VAL A 107 3.91 -9.36 10.98
N VAL A 108 4.95 -9.25 11.80
CA VAL A 108 4.80 -9.07 13.25
C VAL A 108 4.08 -7.77 13.60
N ALA A 109 4.49 -6.63 13.00
CA ALA A 109 3.84 -5.34 13.23
C ALA A 109 2.40 -5.35 12.71
N GLN A 110 2.15 -5.96 11.55
CA GLN A 110 0.81 -6.07 10.96
C GLN A 110 -0.13 -6.92 11.83
N VAL A 111 0.33 -8.07 12.32
CA VAL A 111 -0.46 -8.93 13.22
C VAL A 111 -0.88 -8.16 14.48
N LYS A 112 0.04 -7.41 15.10
CA LYS A 112 -0.27 -6.56 16.26
C LYS A 112 -1.29 -5.47 15.93
N LEU A 113 -1.18 -4.84 14.76
CA LEU A 113 -2.13 -3.85 14.29
C LEU A 113 -3.52 -4.49 14.10
N HIS A 114 -3.61 -5.58 13.36
CA HIS A 114 -4.89 -6.23 13.05
C HIS A 114 -5.62 -6.74 14.30
N ASP A 115 -4.89 -7.27 15.30
CA ASP A 115 -5.48 -7.72 16.56
C ASP A 115 -6.19 -6.59 17.32
N GLN A 116 -5.68 -5.38 17.23
CA GLN A 116 -6.33 -4.21 17.84
C GLN A 116 -7.46 -3.67 16.95
N LEU A 117 -7.27 -3.60 15.63
CA LEU A 117 -8.27 -3.07 14.72
C LEU A 117 -9.55 -3.90 14.69
N ARG A 118 -9.48 -5.23 14.85
CA ARG A 118 -10.66 -6.11 14.87
C ARG A 118 -11.63 -5.81 16.02
N GLN A 119 -11.20 -5.05 17.03
CA GLN A 119 -12.00 -4.67 18.19
C GLN A 119 -12.74 -3.33 17.99
N LEU A 120 -12.51 -2.64 16.88
CA LEU A 120 -13.04 -1.30 16.63
C LEU A 120 -14.41 -1.38 15.93
N PRO A 121 -15.51 -1.00 16.60
CA PRO A 121 -16.87 -1.15 16.05
C PRO A 121 -17.19 -0.19 14.89
N PHE A 122 -16.42 0.88 14.75
CA PHE A 122 -16.60 1.89 13.70
C PHE A 122 -15.87 1.55 12.40
N LEU A 123 -14.96 0.56 12.41
CA LEU A 123 -14.20 0.17 11.22
C LEU A 123 -15.10 -0.58 10.23
N ARG A 124 -15.43 0.08 9.12
CA ARG A 124 -16.25 -0.50 8.06
C ARG A 124 -15.45 -1.38 7.13
N LYS A 125 -14.22 -0.95 6.78
CA LYS A 125 -13.35 -1.71 5.87
C LYS A 125 -11.86 -1.45 6.15
N TYR A 126 -11.09 -2.53 6.07
CA TYR A 126 -9.63 -2.50 6.05
C TYR A 126 -9.14 -2.99 4.69
N VAL A 127 -8.48 -2.12 3.93
CA VAL A 127 -7.88 -2.47 2.65
C VAL A 127 -6.41 -2.82 2.85
N HIS A 128 -6.05 -4.08 2.62
CA HIS A 128 -4.66 -4.52 2.63
C HIS A 128 -4.07 -4.46 1.23
N VAL A 129 -3.25 -3.44 0.98
CA VAL A 129 -2.52 -3.34 -0.29
C VAL A 129 -1.36 -4.32 -0.25
N THR A 130 -1.46 -5.40 -1.02
CA THR A 130 -0.47 -6.49 -1.07
C THR A 130 0.24 -6.57 -2.44
N THR A 131 0.65 -7.73 -2.89
CA THR A 131 1.46 -7.87 -4.10
C THR A 131 1.09 -9.14 -4.88
N PRO A 132 1.11 -9.11 -6.23
CA PRO A 132 0.96 -10.32 -7.03
C PRO A 132 2.15 -11.29 -6.88
N GLU A 133 3.29 -10.87 -6.32
CA GLU A 133 4.45 -11.75 -6.09
C GLU A 133 4.17 -12.90 -5.11
N VAL A 134 3.07 -12.84 -4.36
CA VAL A 134 2.60 -13.96 -3.53
C VAL A 134 2.29 -15.21 -4.36
N TYR A 135 1.96 -15.05 -5.63
CA TYR A 135 1.69 -16.16 -6.55
C TYR A 135 2.95 -16.82 -7.12
N GLY A 136 4.13 -16.18 -6.96
CA GLY A 136 5.40 -16.64 -7.52
C GLY A 136 5.50 -16.42 -9.04
N SER A 137 6.18 -17.31 -9.73
CA SER A 137 6.24 -17.28 -11.19
C SER A 137 4.95 -17.83 -11.78
N THR A 138 4.29 -17.02 -12.61
CA THR A 138 3.01 -17.34 -13.23
C THR A 138 3.10 -17.18 -14.75
N GLU A 139 2.29 -17.92 -15.48
CA GLU A 139 2.13 -17.80 -16.93
C GLU A 139 0.66 -17.50 -17.27
N GLY A 140 0.45 -16.65 -18.27
CA GLY A 140 -0.89 -16.27 -18.72
C GLY A 140 -1.70 -15.46 -17.72
N TRP A 141 -3.02 -15.64 -17.76
CA TRP A 141 -3.98 -14.96 -16.89
C TRP A 141 -4.19 -15.76 -15.61
N ILE A 142 -4.00 -15.12 -14.46
CA ILE A 142 -4.20 -15.72 -13.14
C ILE A 142 -5.40 -15.04 -12.47
N GLN A 143 -6.37 -15.83 -12.04
CA GLN A 143 -7.42 -15.37 -11.16
C GLN A 143 -6.93 -15.32 -9.71
N GLU A 144 -7.53 -14.48 -8.90
CA GLU A 144 -7.21 -14.34 -7.48
C GLU A 144 -7.51 -15.66 -6.74
N HIS A 145 -6.56 -16.10 -5.92
CA HIS A 145 -6.69 -17.29 -5.06
C HIS A 145 -5.71 -17.22 -3.89
N PHE A 146 -5.78 -18.17 -2.97
CA PHE A 146 -4.90 -18.27 -1.80
C PHE A 146 -3.88 -19.42 -1.87
N ASN A 147 -3.74 -20.08 -3.00
CA ASN A 147 -2.67 -21.06 -3.24
C ASN A 147 -1.38 -20.30 -3.61
N PHE A 148 -0.75 -19.71 -2.60
CA PHE A 148 0.45 -18.89 -2.78
C PHE A 148 1.69 -19.76 -2.98
N ALA A 149 2.61 -19.29 -3.85
CA ALA A 149 3.90 -19.93 -4.13
C ALA A 149 5.04 -18.86 -4.15
N PRO A 150 5.19 -18.07 -3.08
CA PRO A 150 6.14 -16.95 -3.05
C PRO A 150 7.58 -17.44 -3.18
N SER A 151 8.41 -16.75 -3.98
CA SER A 151 9.78 -17.15 -4.32
C SER A 151 10.87 -16.29 -3.65
N THR A 152 10.50 -15.29 -2.85
CA THR A 152 11.45 -14.39 -2.19
C THR A 152 11.05 -14.11 -0.74
N PRO A 153 11.98 -13.76 0.17
CA PRO A 153 11.63 -13.42 1.56
C PRO A 153 10.59 -12.29 1.65
N TYR A 154 10.66 -11.28 0.78
CA TYR A 154 9.63 -10.26 0.64
C TYR A 154 8.26 -10.88 0.34
N ALA A 155 8.15 -11.67 -0.72
CA ALA A 155 6.89 -12.27 -1.14
C ALA A 155 6.33 -13.23 -0.07
N VAL A 156 7.20 -14.01 0.61
CA VAL A 156 6.82 -14.87 1.74
C VAL A 156 6.23 -14.04 2.88
N SER A 157 6.87 -12.92 3.26
CA SER A 157 6.36 -12.05 4.32
C SER A 157 4.98 -11.45 3.97
N ARG A 158 4.75 -11.12 2.69
CA ARG A 158 3.45 -10.60 2.22
C ARG A 158 2.39 -11.70 2.23
N ALA A 159 2.71 -12.89 1.71
CA ALA A 159 1.80 -14.04 1.72
C ALA A 159 1.41 -14.46 3.15
N ALA A 160 2.34 -14.43 4.09
CA ALA A 160 2.07 -14.72 5.50
C ALA A 160 1.06 -13.72 6.10
N CYS A 161 1.19 -12.44 5.78
CA CYS A 161 0.24 -11.41 6.24
C CYS A 161 -1.14 -11.59 5.58
N ASP A 162 -1.20 -11.90 4.28
CA ASP A 162 -2.45 -12.17 3.57
C ASP A 162 -3.19 -13.36 4.22
N LEU A 163 -2.49 -14.48 4.48
CA LEU A 163 -3.05 -15.68 5.13
C LEU A 163 -3.49 -15.40 6.57
N HIS A 164 -2.76 -14.56 7.31
CA HIS A 164 -3.17 -14.13 8.64
C HIS A 164 -4.50 -13.36 8.57
N LEU A 165 -4.64 -12.39 7.68
CA LEU A 165 -5.87 -11.63 7.51
C LEU A 165 -7.04 -12.51 7.08
N MET A 166 -6.80 -13.54 6.26
CA MET A 166 -7.80 -14.54 5.92
C MET A 166 -8.28 -15.32 7.13
N SER A 167 -7.38 -15.69 8.04
CA SER A 167 -7.75 -16.36 9.29
C SER A 167 -8.60 -15.45 10.17
N PHE A 168 -8.28 -14.15 10.22
CA PHE A 168 -9.04 -13.15 10.98
C PHE A 168 -10.43 -12.90 10.38
N PHE A 169 -10.54 -12.87 9.05
CA PHE A 169 -11.84 -12.81 8.40
C PHE A 169 -12.71 -14.02 8.78
N LYS A 170 -12.17 -15.24 8.68
CA LYS A 170 -12.91 -16.46 9.00
C LYS A 170 -13.30 -16.57 10.48
N ALA A 171 -12.40 -16.16 11.39
CA ALA A 171 -12.61 -16.34 12.83
C ALA A 171 -13.44 -15.21 13.46
N TYR A 172 -13.27 -13.97 12.97
CA TYR A 172 -13.81 -12.78 13.62
C TYR A 172 -14.72 -11.94 12.71
N GLY A 173 -14.85 -12.28 11.44
CA GLY A 173 -15.53 -11.42 10.46
C GLY A 173 -14.77 -10.11 10.20
N PHE A 174 -13.44 -10.09 10.40
CA PHE A 174 -12.63 -8.86 10.20
C PHE A 174 -12.84 -8.31 8.78
N PRO A 175 -13.24 -7.03 8.61
CA PRO A 175 -13.73 -6.51 7.35
C PRO A 175 -12.58 -6.18 6.36
N VAL A 176 -11.77 -7.18 6.01
CA VAL A 176 -10.62 -7.02 5.11
C VAL A 176 -11.00 -7.18 3.65
N VAL A 177 -10.37 -6.39 2.79
CA VAL A 177 -10.29 -6.60 1.34
C VAL A 177 -8.84 -6.45 0.89
N PHE A 178 -8.45 -7.19 -0.14
CA PHE A 178 -7.09 -7.17 -0.68
C PHE A 178 -7.04 -6.48 -2.03
N THR A 179 -5.97 -5.69 -2.27
CA THR A 179 -5.64 -5.20 -3.61
C THR A 179 -4.23 -5.66 -4.01
N ARG A 180 -4.07 -6.15 -5.24
CA ARG A 180 -2.81 -6.66 -5.78
C ARG A 180 -2.50 -6.01 -7.12
N ALA A 181 -1.96 -4.79 -7.07
CA ALA A 181 -1.51 -4.10 -8.26
C ALA A 181 -0.17 -4.67 -8.74
N ALA A 182 0.00 -4.76 -10.04
CA ALA A 182 1.28 -5.10 -10.69
C ALA A 182 2.27 -3.92 -10.56
N ASN A 183 3.26 -3.78 -11.46
CA ASN A 183 4.26 -2.71 -11.38
C ASN A 183 3.58 -1.34 -11.60
N VAL A 184 3.33 -0.65 -10.51
CA VAL A 184 2.67 0.65 -10.52
C VAL A 184 3.65 1.73 -11.01
N TYR A 185 3.18 2.64 -11.85
CA TYR A 185 3.96 3.79 -12.33
C TYR A 185 3.09 5.06 -12.37
N GLY A 186 3.74 6.22 -12.39
CA GLY A 186 3.08 7.51 -12.51
C GLY A 186 3.98 8.69 -12.17
N PRO A 187 3.45 9.92 -12.20
CA PRO A 187 4.19 11.14 -11.86
C PRO A 187 4.77 11.08 -10.44
N GLY A 188 5.95 11.69 -10.23
CA GLY A 188 6.61 11.72 -8.91
C GLY A 188 7.24 10.40 -8.46
N GLN A 189 7.23 9.35 -9.29
CA GLN A 189 7.88 8.09 -8.94
C GLN A 189 9.41 8.26 -8.92
N GLN A 190 10.06 7.53 -7.99
CA GLN A 190 11.52 7.60 -7.80
C GLN A 190 12.28 7.16 -9.07
N LEU A 191 13.34 7.90 -9.41
CA LEU A 191 14.09 7.77 -10.65
C LEU A 191 14.84 6.43 -10.82
N TYR A 192 14.95 5.61 -9.78
CA TYR A 192 15.54 4.27 -9.90
C TYR A 192 14.56 3.23 -10.47
N ARG A 193 13.26 3.54 -10.51
CA ARG A 193 12.23 2.68 -11.11
C ARG A 193 12.34 2.70 -12.63
N ILE A 194 11.97 1.58 -13.27
CA ILE A 194 12.22 1.37 -14.70
C ILE A 194 11.59 2.44 -15.60
N ILE A 195 10.35 2.83 -15.38
CA ILE A 195 9.65 3.80 -16.25
C ILE A 195 10.31 5.18 -16.16
N PRO A 196 10.41 5.86 -15.00
CA PRO A 196 11.05 7.17 -14.93
C PRO A 196 12.55 7.12 -15.31
N ARG A 197 13.23 6.03 -14.98
CA ARG A 197 14.64 5.84 -15.37
C ARG A 197 14.79 5.78 -16.90
N THR A 198 13.92 5.05 -17.58
CA THR A 198 13.92 4.94 -19.04
C THR A 198 13.69 6.31 -19.68
N ILE A 199 12.70 7.06 -19.23
CA ILE A 199 12.42 8.43 -19.71
C ILE A 199 13.64 9.33 -19.51
N LEU A 200 14.22 9.35 -18.31
CA LEU A 200 15.40 10.16 -18.01
C LEU A 200 16.59 9.81 -18.88
N TYR A 201 16.85 8.51 -19.11
CA TYR A 201 17.99 8.06 -19.90
C TYR A 201 17.83 8.42 -21.39
N PHE A 202 16.63 8.31 -21.94
CA PHE A 202 16.36 8.78 -23.30
C PHE A 202 16.53 10.28 -23.44
N LEU A 203 15.97 11.08 -22.51
CA LEU A 203 16.11 12.53 -22.53
C LEU A 203 17.56 13.02 -22.37
N THR A 204 18.41 12.22 -21.72
CA THR A 204 19.83 12.56 -21.48
C THR A 204 20.80 11.79 -22.37
N ASN A 205 20.31 11.10 -23.42
CA ASN A 205 21.10 10.27 -24.33
C ASN A 205 21.99 9.23 -23.60
N LYS A 206 21.51 8.68 -22.47
CA LYS A 206 22.23 7.64 -21.73
C LYS A 206 21.73 6.26 -22.14
N ARG A 207 22.66 5.30 -22.18
CA ARG A 207 22.32 3.91 -22.47
C ARG A 207 21.65 3.26 -21.25
N LEU A 208 20.43 2.74 -21.45
CA LEU A 208 19.73 1.96 -20.42
C LEU A 208 20.26 0.53 -20.43
N GLN A 209 20.76 0.07 -19.29
CA GLN A 209 21.15 -1.33 -19.09
C GLN A 209 19.99 -2.08 -18.43
N LEU A 210 19.53 -3.17 -19.07
CA LEU A 210 18.50 -4.02 -18.55
C LEU A 210 19.10 -5.28 -17.92
N HIS A 211 18.66 -5.61 -16.71
CA HIS A 211 19.08 -6.84 -16.04
C HIS A 211 18.56 -8.08 -16.79
N GLY A 212 19.35 -9.16 -16.79
CA GLY A 212 18.97 -10.41 -17.44
C GLY A 212 18.75 -10.30 -18.96
N GLY A 213 19.42 -9.35 -19.62
CA GLY A 213 19.30 -9.14 -21.07
C GLY A 213 17.94 -8.59 -21.53
N GLY A 214 17.08 -8.14 -20.60
CA GLY A 214 15.79 -7.55 -20.93
C GLY A 214 14.69 -8.55 -21.32
N THR A 215 14.86 -9.83 -21.02
CA THR A 215 13.88 -10.88 -21.37
C THR A 215 12.66 -10.94 -20.45
N SER A 216 12.67 -10.23 -19.34
CA SER A 216 11.60 -10.23 -18.33
C SER A 216 10.35 -9.53 -18.87
N ILE A 217 9.24 -10.24 -18.93
CA ILE A 217 7.91 -9.68 -19.25
C ILE A 217 7.25 -9.21 -17.98
N ARG A 218 6.70 -7.98 -17.97
CA ARG A 218 6.06 -7.37 -16.81
C ARG A 218 4.79 -6.63 -17.22
N SER A 219 3.76 -6.76 -16.39
CA SER A 219 2.57 -5.91 -16.50
C SER A 219 2.79 -4.61 -15.74
N PHE A 220 2.24 -3.52 -16.25
CA PHE A 220 2.28 -2.20 -15.62
C PHE A 220 0.88 -1.63 -15.50
N ILE A 221 0.64 -0.86 -14.44
CA ILE A 221 -0.62 -0.16 -14.19
C ILE A 221 -0.34 1.28 -13.78
N HIS A 222 -1.12 2.23 -14.29
CA HIS A 222 -1.00 3.62 -13.88
C HIS A 222 -1.50 3.82 -12.45
N ILE A 223 -0.91 4.75 -11.73
CA ILE A 223 -1.24 4.99 -10.32
C ILE A 223 -2.69 5.47 -10.12
N ASP A 224 -3.25 6.21 -11.08
CA ASP A 224 -4.63 6.69 -10.97
C ASP A 224 -5.63 5.52 -11.03
N ASP A 225 -5.38 4.50 -11.87
CA ASP A 225 -6.19 3.27 -11.91
C ASP A 225 -6.08 2.47 -10.60
N VAL A 226 -4.89 2.47 -9.98
CA VAL A 226 -4.68 1.84 -8.66
C VAL A 226 -5.46 2.57 -7.58
N CYS A 227 -5.47 3.92 -7.60
CA CYS A 227 -6.22 4.72 -6.63
C CYS A 227 -7.72 4.47 -6.76
N GLU A 228 -8.27 4.56 -7.97
CA GLU A 228 -9.69 4.29 -8.24
C GLU A 228 -10.08 2.86 -7.84
N GLY A 229 -9.30 1.86 -8.25
CA GLY A 229 -9.54 0.46 -7.90
C GLY A 229 -9.46 0.20 -6.39
N THR A 230 -8.58 0.89 -5.67
CA THR A 230 -8.44 0.77 -4.21
C THR A 230 -9.63 1.39 -3.48
N GLU A 231 -10.11 2.56 -3.91
CA GLU A 231 -11.33 3.16 -3.35
C GLU A 231 -12.56 2.28 -3.60
N ARG A 232 -12.74 1.81 -4.83
CA ARG A 232 -13.85 0.88 -5.17
C ARG A 232 -13.80 -0.40 -4.33
N ALA A 233 -12.61 -0.93 -4.05
CA ALA A 233 -12.44 -2.06 -3.17
C ALA A 233 -12.82 -1.72 -1.70
N ALA A 234 -12.51 -0.51 -1.24
CA ALA A 234 -12.90 -0.06 0.09
C ALA A 234 -14.42 0.06 0.22
N GLU A 235 -15.09 0.66 -0.76
CA GLU A 235 -16.54 0.90 -0.72
C GLU A 235 -17.37 -0.37 -0.99
N ASN A 236 -17.01 -1.12 -2.03
CA ASN A 236 -17.85 -2.19 -2.59
C ASN A 236 -17.26 -3.59 -2.40
N GLY A 237 -16.02 -3.72 -1.95
CA GLY A 237 -15.36 -5.02 -1.79
C GLY A 237 -16.09 -5.89 -0.77
N ASN A 238 -16.70 -6.96 -1.23
CA ASN A 238 -17.31 -7.99 -0.40
C ASN A 238 -16.23 -9.02 -0.06
N SER A 239 -15.43 -8.68 0.93
CA SER A 239 -14.41 -9.54 1.54
C SER A 239 -13.98 -10.78 0.72
N VAL A 240 -12.71 -10.85 0.47
CA VAL A 240 -11.95 -12.07 0.24
C VAL A 240 -12.01 -12.64 -1.15
N VAL A 241 -11.16 -12.12 -1.92
CA VAL A 241 -10.69 -12.43 -3.28
C VAL A 241 -11.45 -11.67 -4.32
#